data_503f2f7bdd2d8de01d9a3f282fca91e3
#
_entry.id   503f2f7bdd2d8de01d9a3f282fca91e3
#
_cell.length_a   1.000
_cell.length_b   1.000
_cell.length_c   1.000
_cell.angle_alpha   90.00
_cell.angle_beta   90.00
_cell.angle_gamma   90.00
#
_symmetry.space_group_name_H-M   'P 1'
#
loop_
_entity.id
_entity.type
_entity.pdbx_description
1 polymer ?
#
loop_
_entity_poly.entity_id
_entity_poly.type
_entity_poly.pdbx_seq_one_letter_code
_entity_poly.pdbx_strand_id
1 'polypeptide(L)'
;KEVVTDIPHCFYGDNPAGIWQPVKLVITDPVRIEDVFIKPSLDGASFELTAKNNSSKKTTFDIFANIADKSDGKSIFSAPVLKGQTLKAGEEKTFTFDVKNLKPKLWEPITPNLYDFKFALSSGKNVLDSLNIVSGFRTFEARKDGFLYLNGRKFWLRGGNHIPFALRPNDEKLADKFMSLMKDGNVQITRTHTTPWNELWVSAADRNGIGISFEGTWSWLMIHSTPIPNDAVMNLWRTEWLQVIKKYRNHPSVLFWTTNNEMKFYDLDADLERAKKKFTIISDVTKETRKIDPTRPICFDSNYMHKNGLRRFGADFMSTVDDGDIDDNHAYYNWYDHTVFKFFNGEFQKSFKTEGRPLISQEMSTGYPNNETGHPTRSYQLIHQNPFTLIGYKAYDFANPDYFLNTQAFTTGELAETLRRTNEKASGIMHFAYMTWFRQCYDAENIEPYPTYFAMKRAMQPAL
;
A
#
# COMPACT_ATOMS: atom_id res chain seq x y z
N LYS A 1 13.02 22.21 -11.06
CA LYS A 1 12.42 20.94 -10.57
C LYS A 1 13.56 20.04 -10.19
N GLU A 2 14.03 20.14 -8.98
CA GLU A 2 14.90 19.14 -8.41
C GLU A 2 14.00 18.02 -7.93
N VAL A 3 13.91 16.95 -8.69
CA VAL A 3 13.28 15.73 -8.26
C VAL A 3 14.26 15.01 -7.38
N VAL A 4 13.86 14.78 -6.18
CA VAL A 4 14.70 14.35 -5.06
C VAL A 4 15.12 12.89 -5.13
N THR A 5 14.78 12.13 -6.13
CA THR A 5 15.05 10.69 -6.10
C THR A 5 15.71 10.19 -7.36
N ASP A 6 17.03 10.23 -7.37
CA ASP A 6 17.81 9.23 -8.08
C ASP A 6 17.75 7.92 -7.30
N ILE A 7 16.68 7.20 -7.48
CA ILE A 7 16.61 5.84 -6.98
C ILE A 7 17.47 4.97 -7.87
N PRO A 8 18.37 4.15 -7.31
CA PRO A 8 19.27 3.33 -8.11
C PRO A 8 18.50 2.50 -9.14
N HIS A 9 18.92 2.52 -10.36
CA HIS A 9 18.29 1.93 -11.54
C HIS A 9 18.04 0.41 -11.48
N CYS A 10 18.54 -0.28 -10.46
CA CYS A 10 18.51 -1.74 -10.37
C CYS A 10 17.10 -2.33 -10.16
N PHE A 11 16.16 -1.56 -9.57
CA PHE A 11 14.81 -2.05 -9.30
C PHE A 11 13.74 -1.40 -10.17
N TYR A 12 14.01 -0.22 -10.69
CA TYR A 12 12.99 0.61 -11.31
C TYR A 12 13.14 0.67 -12.82
N GLY A 13 14.27 0.24 -13.36
CA GLY A 13 14.61 0.48 -14.76
C GLY A 13 14.70 1.98 -15.07
N ASP A 14 14.66 2.33 -16.33
CA ASP A 14 14.61 3.74 -16.75
C ASP A 14 13.26 4.35 -16.38
N ASN A 15 13.28 5.56 -15.83
CA ASN A 15 12.06 6.26 -15.48
C ASN A 15 11.31 6.68 -16.77
N PRO A 16 10.02 6.34 -16.92
CA PRO A 16 9.24 6.81 -18.05
C PRO A 16 9.12 8.32 -18.02
N ALA A 17 9.39 8.96 -19.14
CA ALA A 17 9.16 10.39 -19.32
C ALA A 17 7.79 10.63 -19.98
N GLY A 18 7.15 11.76 -19.65
CA GLY A 18 5.89 12.17 -20.26
C GLY A 18 4.65 11.84 -19.43
N ILE A 19 3.52 11.71 -20.11
CA ILE A 19 2.21 11.43 -19.45
C ILE A 19 2.05 9.92 -19.28
N TRP A 20 2.22 9.43 -18.05
CA TRP A 20 2.11 8.02 -17.72
C TRP A 20 0.80 7.65 -16.99
N GLN A 21 0.07 8.65 -16.49
CA GLN A 21 -1.26 8.48 -15.92
C GLN A 21 -2.35 8.68 -17.00
N PRO A 22 -3.51 8.01 -16.89
CA PRO A 22 -4.60 8.20 -17.84
C PRO A 22 -5.08 9.65 -17.92
N VAL A 23 -5.29 10.14 -19.12
CA VAL A 23 -5.94 11.43 -19.37
C VAL A 23 -7.36 11.16 -19.85
N LYS A 24 -8.34 11.77 -19.18
CA LYS A 24 -9.77 11.59 -19.48
C LYS A 24 -10.39 12.95 -19.78
N LEU A 25 -11.20 13.02 -20.84
CA LEU A 25 -12.13 14.12 -21.07
C LEU A 25 -13.48 13.71 -20.46
N VAL A 26 -13.91 14.48 -19.45
CA VAL A 26 -15.18 14.23 -18.74
C VAL A 26 -16.21 15.26 -19.20
N ILE A 27 -17.31 14.78 -19.81
CA ILE A 27 -18.44 15.60 -20.25
C ILE A 27 -19.62 15.27 -19.36
N THR A 28 -20.17 16.28 -18.67
CA THR A 28 -21.27 16.10 -17.72
C THR A 28 -22.31 17.21 -17.95
N ASP A 29 -23.52 16.98 -17.40
CA ASP A 29 -24.46 18.06 -17.17
C ASP A 29 -23.91 19.08 -16.14
N PRO A 30 -24.49 20.29 -16.10
CA PRO A 30 -24.07 21.30 -15.12
C PRO A 30 -24.19 20.84 -13.65
N VAL A 31 -25.12 19.95 -13.35
CA VAL A 31 -25.24 19.31 -12.04
C VAL A 31 -24.66 17.92 -12.13
N ARG A 32 -23.56 17.69 -11.39
CA ARG A 32 -22.78 16.45 -11.50
C ARG A 32 -22.34 15.92 -10.15
N ILE A 33 -21.93 14.66 -10.16
CA ILE A 33 -21.24 14.00 -9.05
C ILE A 33 -19.75 14.34 -9.16
N GLU A 34 -19.19 15.01 -8.14
CA GLU A 34 -17.77 15.32 -8.08
C GLU A 34 -16.95 14.17 -7.48
N ASP A 35 -17.51 13.52 -6.45
CA ASP A 35 -16.80 12.48 -5.71
C ASP A 35 -17.79 11.59 -4.97
N VAL A 36 -17.42 10.33 -4.79
CA VAL A 36 -18.11 9.41 -3.89
C VAL A 36 -17.08 8.67 -3.05
N PHE A 37 -17.24 8.70 -1.75
CA PHE A 37 -16.49 7.87 -0.84
C PHE A 37 -17.37 6.74 -0.28
N ILE A 38 -16.92 5.50 -0.51
CA ILE A 38 -17.55 4.29 -0.01
C ILE A 38 -16.81 3.86 1.25
N LYS A 39 -17.51 3.82 2.39
CA LYS A 39 -17.00 3.38 3.69
C LYS A 39 -17.59 1.99 4.01
N PRO A 40 -16.96 0.90 3.60
CA PRO A 40 -17.53 -0.44 3.73
C PRO A 40 -17.55 -0.92 5.17
N SER A 41 -18.54 -1.74 5.49
CA SER A 41 -18.63 -2.59 6.67
C SER A 41 -18.84 -4.04 6.25
N LEU A 42 -19.02 -4.96 7.19
CA LEU A 42 -19.27 -6.37 6.91
C LEU A 42 -20.69 -6.64 6.41
N ASP A 43 -21.62 -5.72 6.63
CA ASP A 43 -23.05 -5.84 6.34
C ASP A 43 -23.62 -4.71 5.48
N GLY A 44 -22.75 -3.85 4.94
CA GLY A 44 -23.19 -2.70 4.15
C GLY A 44 -22.10 -1.66 3.96
N ALA A 45 -22.51 -0.40 3.75
CA ALA A 45 -21.59 0.73 3.66
C ALA A 45 -22.26 2.05 4.04
N SER A 46 -21.47 2.99 4.55
CA SER A 46 -21.80 4.41 4.61
C SER A 46 -21.19 5.13 3.40
N PHE A 47 -21.88 6.14 2.91
CA PHE A 47 -21.47 6.86 1.69
C PHE A 47 -21.39 8.35 1.95
N GLU A 48 -20.40 8.99 1.35
CA GLU A 48 -20.32 10.44 1.18
C GLU A 48 -20.32 10.72 -0.33
N LEU A 49 -21.40 11.32 -0.84
CA LEU A 49 -21.53 11.71 -2.25
C LEU A 49 -21.47 13.23 -2.33
N THR A 50 -20.45 13.75 -2.99
CA THR A 50 -20.32 15.18 -3.25
C THR A 50 -20.86 15.49 -4.63
N ALA A 51 -21.84 16.38 -4.68
CA ALA A 51 -22.42 16.89 -5.94
C ALA A 51 -22.20 18.41 -6.06
N LYS A 52 -22.07 18.84 -7.31
CA LYS A 52 -21.84 20.25 -7.65
C LYS A 52 -22.83 20.73 -8.70
N ASN A 53 -23.30 21.94 -8.53
CA ASN A 53 -24.18 22.61 -9.48
C ASN A 53 -23.46 23.79 -10.14
N ASN A 54 -22.94 23.61 -11.34
CA ASN A 54 -22.31 24.65 -12.13
C ASN A 54 -23.30 25.49 -12.97
N SER A 55 -24.62 25.24 -12.82
CA SER A 55 -25.64 26.04 -13.50
C SER A 55 -25.91 27.38 -12.79
N SER A 56 -26.59 28.28 -13.45
CA SER A 56 -27.04 29.57 -12.89
C SER A 56 -28.33 29.50 -12.06
N LYS A 57 -28.90 28.29 -11.90
CA LYS A 57 -30.20 28.09 -11.23
C LYS A 57 -30.10 27.07 -10.12
N LYS A 58 -30.96 27.23 -9.08
CA LYS A 58 -31.19 26.19 -8.08
C LYS A 58 -31.73 24.93 -8.74
N THR A 59 -31.18 23.76 -8.43
CA THR A 59 -31.63 22.47 -8.94
C THR A 59 -32.04 21.56 -7.81
N THR A 60 -33.17 20.83 -8.01
CA THR A 60 -33.67 19.80 -7.09
C THR A 60 -33.55 18.44 -7.76
N PHE A 61 -33.07 17.44 -7.02
CA PHE A 61 -32.84 16.08 -7.52
C PHE A 61 -32.96 15.03 -6.42
N ASP A 62 -33.13 13.81 -6.82
CA ASP A 62 -33.02 12.62 -5.97
C ASP A 62 -31.67 11.95 -6.21
N ILE A 63 -31.15 11.28 -5.18
CA ILE A 63 -29.97 10.43 -5.28
C ILE A 63 -30.42 8.98 -5.24
N PHE A 64 -30.03 8.23 -6.27
CA PHE A 64 -30.29 6.81 -6.42
C PHE A 64 -28.99 6.03 -6.30
N ALA A 65 -29.02 4.86 -5.64
CA ALA A 65 -27.90 3.94 -5.57
C ALA A 65 -28.32 2.53 -6.00
N ASN A 66 -27.45 1.88 -6.76
CA ASN A 66 -27.54 0.46 -7.11
C ASN A 66 -26.20 -0.21 -6.80
N ILE A 67 -26.24 -1.35 -6.12
CA ILE A 67 -25.06 -2.15 -5.81
C ILE A 67 -25.26 -3.53 -6.38
N ALA A 68 -24.45 -3.94 -7.36
CA ALA A 68 -24.56 -5.21 -8.04
C ALA A 68 -23.26 -6.02 -7.93
N ASP A 69 -23.38 -7.33 -7.68
CA ASP A 69 -22.25 -8.26 -7.70
C ASP A 69 -21.62 -8.25 -9.09
N LYS A 70 -20.33 -7.98 -9.17
CA LYS A 70 -19.63 -7.82 -10.46
C LYS A 70 -19.50 -9.16 -11.23
N SER A 71 -19.59 -10.29 -10.54
CA SER A 71 -19.41 -11.61 -11.14
C SER A 71 -20.63 -12.08 -11.94
N ASP A 72 -21.84 -11.71 -11.50
CA ASP A 72 -23.10 -12.16 -12.12
C ASP A 72 -24.07 -11.02 -12.46
N GLY A 73 -23.70 -9.78 -12.11
CA GLY A 73 -24.52 -8.58 -12.33
C GLY A 73 -25.76 -8.47 -11.43
N LYS A 74 -25.93 -9.40 -10.48
CA LYS A 74 -27.10 -9.42 -9.61
C LYS A 74 -27.06 -8.26 -8.60
N SER A 75 -28.12 -7.44 -8.64
CA SER A 75 -28.26 -6.35 -7.67
C SER A 75 -28.58 -6.89 -6.27
N ILE A 76 -27.81 -6.45 -5.30
CA ILE A 76 -28.07 -6.70 -3.87
C ILE A 76 -28.74 -5.49 -3.19
N PHE A 77 -28.73 -4.33 -3.86
CA PHE A 77 -29.44 -3.13 -3.44
C PHE A 77 -29.78 -2.26 -4.65
N SER A 78 -31.00 -1.69 -4.69
CA SER A 78 -31.41 -0.78 -5.74
C SER A 78 -32.57 0.07 -5.26
N ALA A 79 -32.32 1.34 -4.88
CA ALA A 79 -33.33 2.25 -4.39
C ALA A 79 -32.89 3.73 -4.45
N PRO A 80 -33.86 4.70 -4.41
CA PRO A 80 -33.55 6.06 -4.03
C PRO A 80 -33.07 6.09 -2.58
N VAL A 81 -31.91 6.71 -2.32
CA VAL A 81 -31.32 6.82 -0.98
C VAL A 81 -31.60 8.18 -0.33
N LEU A 82 -31.69 9.24 -1.14
CA LEU A 82 -32.10 10.56 -0.70
C LEU A 82 -33.02 11.21 -1.72
N LYS A 83 -34.14 11.81 -1.27
CA LYS A 83 -35.12 12.47 -2.14
C LYS A 83 -35.14 13.97 -1.92
N GLY A 84 -35.48 14.74 -2.96
CA GLY A 84 -35.75 16.18 -2.90
C GLY A 84 -34.51 16.99 -2.46
N GLN A 85 -33.32 16.53 -2.75
CA GLN A 85 -32.09 17.28 -2.41
C GLN A 85 -31.96 18.51 -3.31
N THR A 86 -31.35 19.57 -2.79
CA THR A 86 -31.20 20.81 -3.53
C THR A 86 -29.78 21.33 -3.49
N LEU A 87 -29.32 21.89 -4.61
CA LEU A 87 -28.12 22.69 -4.72
C LEU A 87 -28.45 24.06 -5.31
N LYS A 88 -27.94 25.13 -4.71
CA LYS A 88 -28.01 26.49 -5.29
C LYS A 88 -27.08 26.57 -6.50
N ALA A 89 -27.19 27.65 -7.27
CA ALA A 89 -26.24 27.98 -8.33
C ALA A 89 -24.81 28.05 -7.76
N GLY A 90 -23.87 27.37 -8.39
CA GLY A 90 -22.44 27.32 -7.98
C GLY A 90 -22.17 26.52 -6.69
N GLU A 91 -23.17 25.92 -6.06
CA GLU A 91 -22.99 25.18 -4.79
C GLU A 91 -22.40 23.81 -5.01
N GLU A 92 -21.47 23.45 -4.14
CA GLU A 92 -20.94 22.09 -3.95
C GLU A 92 -21.29 21.62 -2.55
N LYS A 93 -21.82 20.40 -2.43
CA LYS A 93 -22.28 19.86 -1.15
C LYS A 93 -22.12 18.35 -1.09
N THR A 94 -21.70 17.85 0.07
CA THR A 94 -21.62 16.44 0.38
C THR A 94 -22.89 15.96 1.05
N PHE A 95 -23.45 14.87 0.54
CA PHE A 95 -24.60 14.16 1.06
C PHE A 95 -24.15 12.85 1.67
N THR A 96 -24.65 12.51 2.85
CA THR A 96 -24.32 11.28 3.56
C THR A 96 -25.54 10.37 3.66
N PHE A 97 -25.34 9.07 3.47
CA PHE A 97 -26.37 8.06 3.64
C PHE A 97 -25.76 6.69 3.92
N ASP A 98 -26.56 5.80 4.47
CA ASP A 98 -26.16 4.42 4.80
C ASP A 98 -27.00 3.42 4.02
N VAL A 99 -26.36 2.31 3.62
CA VAL A 99 -27.04 1.10 3.16
C VAL A 99 -26.56 -0.04 4.05
N LYS A 100 -27.47 -0.61 4.83
CA LYS A 100 -27.17 -1.62 5.87
C LYS A 100 -28.01 -2.86 5.68
N ASN A 101 -27.70 -3.90 6.48
CA ASN A 101 -28.39 -5.19 6.48
C ASN A 101 -28.28 -5.92 5.13
N LEU A 102 -27.23 -5.65 4.38
CA LEU A 102 -26.83 -6.45 3.21
C LEU A 102 -26.13 -7.73 3.70
N LYS A 103 -26.11 -8.72 2.83
CA LYS A 103 -25.30 -9.93 3.03
C LYS A 103 -24.27 -10.04 1.89
N PRO A 104 -23.33 -9.11 1.79
CA PRO A 104 -22.39 -9.11 0.69
C PRO A 104 -21.36 -10.24 0.87
N LYS A 105 -20.87 -10.77 -0.25
CA LYS A 105 -19.63 -11.54 -0.26
C LYS A 105 -18.49 -10.57 -0.01
N LEU A 106 -17.67 -10.83 1.01
CA LEU A 106 -16.59 -9.93 1.39
C LEU A 106 -15.40 -10.04 0.41
N TRP A 107 -14.68 -8.94 0.24
CA TRP A 107 -13.40 -8.95 -0.44
C TRP A 107 -12.31 -9.46 0.51
N GLU A 108 -11.56 -10.44 0.07
CA GLU A 108 -10.37 -10.97 0.74
C GLU A 108 -9.43 -11.64 -0.29
N PRO A 109 -8.14 -11.87 0.02
CA PRO A 109 -7.18 -12.41 -0.95
C PRO A 109 -7.59 -13.72 -1.62
N ILE A 110 -8.28 -14.61 -0.90
CA ILE A 110 -8.73 -15.90 -1.45
C ILE A 110 -9.93 -15.71 -2.38
N THR A 111 -10.87 -14.85 -1.98
CA THR A 111 -12.12 -14.56 -2.70
C THR A 111 -12.30 -13.05 -2.86
N PRO A 112 -11.69 -12.46 -3.90
CA PRO A 112 -11.74 -11.01 -4.13
C PRO A 112 -13.06 -10.58 -4.76
N ASN A 113 -14.14 -10.63 -3.97
CA ASN A 113 -15.48 -10.28 -4.45
C ASN A 113 -15.60 -8.77 -4.66
N LEU A 114 -16.00 -8.36 -5.86
CA LEU A 114 -16.15 -6.98 -6.26
C LEU A 114 -17.60 -6.68 -6.63
N TYR A 115 -17.98 -5.43 -6.49
CA TYR A 115 -19.30 -4.90 -6.81
C TYR A 115 -19.20 -3.65 -7.67
N ASP A 116 -20.17 -3.46 -8.54
CA ASP A 116 -20.44 -2.21 -9.21
C ASP A 116 -21.36 -1.35 -8.33
N PHE A 117 -20.85 -0.24 -7.83
CA PHE A 117 -21.59 0.78 -7.09
C PHE A 117 -21.98 1.90 -8.04
N LYS A 118 -23.24 1.92 -8.46
CA LYS A 118 -23.79 2.93 -9.38
C LYS A 118 -24.59 3.97 -8.61
N PHE A 119 -24.24 5.23 -8.79
CA PHE A 119 -24.97 6.37 -8.24
C PHE A 119 -25.52 7.20 -9.37
N ALA A 120 -26.74 7.77 -9.19
CA ALA A 120 -27.32 8.66 -10.15
C ALA A 120 -27.99 9.85 -9.44
N LEU A 121 -27.86 11.03 -10.04
CA LEU A 121 -28.66 12.21 -9.71
C LEU A 121 -29.80 12.30 -10.70
N SER A 122 -31.05 12.36 -10.26
CA SER A 122 -32.21 12.44 -11.14
C SER A 122 -33.17 13.56 -10.75
N SER A 123 -33.70 14.26 -11.75
CA SER A 123 -34.75 15.27 -11.57
C SER A 123 -35.99 14.81 -12.37
N GLY A 124 -36.98 14.29 -11.63
CA GLY A 124 -38.11 13.61 -12.25
C GLY A 124 -37.65 12.36 -13.04
N LYS A 125 -37.92 12.34 -14.34
CA LYS A 125 -37.50 11.25 -15.24
C LYS A 125 -36.10 11.44 -15.87
N ASN A 126 -35.50 12.61 -15.68
CA ASN A 126 -34.22 12.94 -16.29
C ASN A 126 -33.08 12.57 -15.35
N VAL A 127 -32.12 11.76 -15.83
CA VAL A 127 -30.83 11.54 -15.18
C VAL A 127 -29.93 12.74 -15.49
N LEU A 128 -29.49 13.46 -14.46
CA LEU A 128 -28.60 14.60 -14.57
C LEU A 128 -27.14 14.13 -14.69
N ASP A 129 -26.78 13.15 -13.86
CA ASP A 129 -25.43 12.55 -13.91
C ASP A 129 -25.43 11.16 -13.27
N SER A 130 -24.45 10.35 -13.65
CA SER A 130 -24.25 9.03 -13.05
C SER A 130 -22.77 8.65 -12.95
N LEU A 131 -22.41 7.96 -11.88
CA LEU A 131 -21.07 7.46 -11.62
C LEU A 131 -21.12 5.98 -11.26
N ASN A 132 -20.21 5.19 -11.84
CA ASN A 132 -19.99 3.80 -11.45
C ASN A 132 -18.61 3.64 -10.84
N ILE A 133 -18.54 3.03 -9.66
CA ILE A 133 -17.30 2.72 -8.94
C ILE A 133 -17.26 1.22 -8.69
N VAL A 134 -16.14 0.59 -9.07
CA VAL A 134 -15.87 -0.80 -8.69
C VAL A 134 -15.21 -0.79 -7.32
N SER A 135 -15.82 -1.49 -6.35
CA SER A 135 -15.28 -1.61 -5.01
C SER A 135 -15.66 -2.95 -4.38
N GLY A 136 -15.30 -3.18 -3.11
CA GLY A 136 -15.62 -4.39 -2.37
C GLY A 136 -15.93 -4.11 -0.91
N PHE A 137 -16.67 -5.01 -0.28
CA PHE A 137 -16.97 -4.94 1.14
C PHE A 137 -15.86 -5.60 1.95
N ARG A 138 -15.22 -4.83 2.80
CA ARG A 138 -14.21 -5.34 3.73
C ARG A 138 -13.96 -4.36 4.89
N THR A 139 -13.41 -4.87 6.00
CA THR A 139 -12.79 -4.06 7.06
C THR A 139 -11.32 -4.45 7.19
N PHE A 140 -10.46 -3.48 7.51
CA PHE A 140 -9.07 -3.73 7.86
C PHE A 140 -8.66 -2.88 9.05
N GLU A 141 -8.11 -3.51 10.09
CA GLU A 141 -7.93 -2.88 11.38
C GLU A 141 -6.55 -3.21 11.97
N ALA A 142 -5.91 -2.19 12.57
CA ALA A 142 -4.83 -2.36 13.52
C ALA A 142 -5.43 -2.33 14.93
N ARG A 143 -5.32 -3.42 15.69
CA ARG A 143 -5.95 -3.52 17.01
C ARG A 143 -4.95 -3.42 18.15
N LYS A 144 -5.46 -3.04 19.33
CA LYS A 144 -4.67 -2.85 20.55
C LYS A 144 -4.05 -4.13 21.11
N ASP A 145 -4.44 -5.30 20.61
CA ASP A 145 -3.77 -6.58 20.91
C ASP A 145 -2.45 -6.74 20.14
N GLY A 146 -2.10 -5.76 19.29
CA GLY A 146 -0.86 -5.74 18.52
C GLY A 146 -0.91 -6.57 17.23
N PHE A 147 -2.12 -6.82 16.68
CA PHE A 147 -2.29 -7.56 15.44
C PHE A 147 -3.14 -6.82 14.41
N LEU A 148 -2.97 -7.21 13.14
CA LEU A 148 -3.81 -6.77 12.03
C LEU A 148 -4.99 -7.72 11.84
N TYR A 149 -6.13 -7.16 11.41
CA TYR A 149 -7.35 -7.91 11.19
C TYR A 149 -7.98 -7.55 9.85
N LEU A 150 -8.31 -8.54 9.05
CA LEU A 150 -9.10 -8.42 7.82
C LEU A 150 -10.46 -9.10 8.05
N ASN A 151 -11.54 -8.37 7.83
CA ASN A 151 -12.90 -8.89 8.03
C ASN A 151 -13.12 -9.52 9.43
N GLY A 152 -12.55 -8.89 10.47
CA GLY A 152 -12.64 -9.35 11.85
C GLY A 152 -11.77 -10.56 12.20
N ARG A 153 -11.01 -11.12 11.28
CA ARG A 153 -10.09 -12.25 11.51
C ARG A 153 -8.64 -11.78 11.50
N LYS A 154 -7.79 -12.35 12.37
CA LYS A 154 -6.35 -12.05 12.36
C LYS A 154 -5.77 -12.29 10.97
N PHE A 155 -5.02 -11.32 10.50
CA PHE A 155 -4.41 -11.33 9.18
C PHE A 155 -2.91 -11.08 9.29
N TRP A 156 -2.13 -12.14 9.10
CA TRP A 156 -0.70 -12.04 9.06
C TRP A 156 -0.25 -11.69 7.64
N LEU A 157 0.44 -10.58 7.45
CA LEU A 157 0.85 -10.11 6.13
C LEU A 157 1.92 -11.05 5.53
N ARG A 158 1.58 -11.70 4.44
CA ARG A 158 2.50 -12.47 3.59
C ARG A 158 2.74 -11.68 2.34
N GLY A 159 3.84 -10.92 2.28
CA GLY A 159 4.02 -9.90 1.27
C GLY A 159 5.28 -10.00 0.45
N GLY A 160 5.21 -9.34 -0.71
CA GLY A 160 6.35 -9.03 -1.55
C GLY A 160 6.13 -7.64 -2.14
N ASN A 161 6.99 -6.70 -1.82
CA ASN A 161 6.89 -5.36 -2.36
C ASN A 161 7.65 -5.23 -3.68
N HIS A 162 7.43 -4.14 -4.37
CA HIS A 162 8.18 -3.75 -5.56
C HIS A 162 7.95 -4.64 -6.78
N ILE A 163 7.00 -4.26 -7.60
CA ILE A 163 6.62 -4.90 -8.85
C ILE A 163 6.94 -3.99 -10.04
N PRO A 164 7.06 -4.50 -11.27
CA PRO A 164 7.66 -3.79 -12.40
C PRO A 164 6.72 -2.78 -13.08
N PHE A 165 5.98 -1.99 -12.33
CA PHE A 165 5.03 -1.03 -12.91
C PHE A 165 5.70 0.18 -13.57
N ALA A 166 6.88 0.58 -13.11
CA ALA A 166 7.52 1.84 -13.51
C ALA A 166 7.78 1.94 -15.02
N LEU A 167 8.26 0.87 -15.64
CA LEU A 167 8.49 0.82 -17.10
C LEU A 167 7.25 0.41 -17.91
N ARG A 168 6.25 -0.16 -17.27
CA ARG A 168 5.03 -0.68 -17.90
C ARG A 168 3.77 -0.21 -17.18
N PRO A 169 3.60 1.10 -16.92
CA PRO A 169 2.51 1.60 -16.11
C PRO A 169 1.12 1.32 -16.70
N ASN A 170 1.03 1.16 -18.01
CA ASN A 170 -0.22 0.94 -18.74
C ASN A 170 -0.35 -0.47 -19.32
N ASP A 171 0.46 -1.43 -18.87
CA ASP A 171 0.42 -2.81 -19.32
C ASP A 171 -0.49 -3.65 -18.42
N GLU A 172 -1.74 -3.83 -18.86
CA GLU A 172 -2.74 -4.58 -18.10
C GLU A 172 -2.39 -6.08 -18.03
N LYS A 173 -1.84 -6.65 -19.12
CA LYS A 173 -1.44 -8.06 -19.11
C LYS A 173 -0.34 -8.34 -18.09
N LEU A 174 0.65 -7.45 -18.03
CA LEU A 174 1.73 -7.56 -17.06
C LEU A 174 1.21 -7.39 -15.63
N ALA A 175 0.33 -6.42 -15.40
CA ALA A 175 -0.27 -6.19 -14.09
C ALA A 175 -1.04 -7.42 -13.59
N ASP A 176 -1.94 -7.97 -14.40
CA ASP A 176 -2.70 -9.18 -14.05
C ASP A 176 -1.79 -10.40 -13.87
N LYS A 177 -0.75 -10.55 -14.72
CA LYS A 177 0.23 -11.63 -14.61
C LYS A 177 0.97 -11.58 -13.28
N PHE A 178 1.48 -10.40 -12.89
CA PHE A 178 2.17 -10.24 -11.59
C PHE A 178 1.26 -10.51 -10.40
N MET A 179 0.04 -9.97 -10.41
CA MET A 179 -0.91 -10.23 -9.32
C MET A 179 -1.31 -11.71 -9.24
N SER A 180 -1.45 -12.38 -10.38
CA SER A 180 -1.68 -13.82 -10.43
C SER A 180 -0.49 -14.63 -9.88
N LEU A 181 0.75 -14.26 -10.23
CA LEU A 181 1.96 -14.88 -9.69
C LEU A 181 2.10 -14.67 -8.19
N MET A 182 1.72 -13.48 -7.67
CA MET A 182 1.67 -13.23 -6.24
C MET A 182 0.70 -14.19 -5.56
N LYS A 183 -0.52 -14.28 -6.05
CA LYS A 183 -1.55 -15.18 -5.52
C LYS A 183 -1.09 -16.63 -5.53
N ASP A 184 -0.56 -17.10 -6.67
CA ASP A 184 -0.01 -18.46 -6.80
C ASP A 184 1.19 -18.68 -5.85
N GLY A 185 2.01 -17.68 -5.64
CA GLY A 185 3.15 -17.66 -4.71
C GLY A 185 2.79 -17.53 -3.23
N ASN A 186 1.52 -17.60 -2.84
CA ASN A 186 1.01 -17.36 -1.49
C ASN A 186 1.27 -15.94 -0.94
N VAL A 187 1.58 -14.99 -1.81
CA VAL A 187 1.73 -13.58 -1.46
C VAL A 187 0.35 -12.91 -1.48
N GLN A 188 -0.02 -12.25 -0.40
CA GLN A 188 -1.34 -11.66 -0.20
C GLN A 188 -1.34 -10.14 -0.17
N ILE A 189 -0.16 -9.53 -0.09
CA ILE A 189 -0.01 -8.08 -0.01
C ILE A 189 1.25 -7.62 -0.73
N THR A 190 1.18 -6.44 -1.32
CA THR A 190 2.31 -5.74 -1.91
C THR A 190 2.37 -4.29 -1.42
N ARG A 191 3.36 -3.52 -1.88
CA ARG A 191 3.57 -2.13 -1.50
C ARG A 191 3.94 -1.30 -2.72
N THR A 192 3.46 -0.06 -2.78
CA THR A 192 3.73 0.88 -3.88
C THR A 192 5.03 1.67 -3.69
N HIS A 193 6.05 1.03 -3.18
CA HIS A 193 7.34 1.67 -2.91
C HIS A 193 8.04 2.08 -4.23
N THR A 194 8.45 3.26 -4.42
CA THR A 194 8.36 4.54 -3.71
C THR A 194 7.45 5.51 -4.47
N THR A 195 6.70 5.03 -5.41
CA THR A 195 5.91 5.81 -6.35
C THR A 195 4.49 5.25 -6.41
N PRO A 196 3.45 6.07 -6.33
CA PRO A 196 2.07 5.59 -6.46
C PRO A 196 1.87 4.97 -7.85
N TRP A 197 1.20 3.82 -7.85
CA TRP A 197 0.85 3.14 -9.09
C TRP A 197 -0.27 3.88 -9.82
N ASN A 198 -0.44 3.59 -11.12
CA ASN A 198 -1.64 4.02 -11.77
C ASN A 198 -2.84 3.12 -11.42
N GLU A 199 -4.03 3.55 -11.77
CA GLU A 199 -5.29 2.86 -11.45
C GLU A 199 -5.36 1.43 -11.99
N LEU A 200 -4.70 1.17 -13.13
CA LEU A 200 -4.68 -0.14 -13.77
C LEU A 200 -4.06 -1.22 -12.85
N TRP A 201 -2.92 -0.92 -12.25
CA TRP A 201 -2.23 -1.83 -11.34
C TRP A 201 -2.98 -2.03 -10.01
N VAL A 202 -3.60 -0.97 -9.49
CA VAL A 202 -4.44 -1.07 -8.29
C VAL A 202 -5.71 -1.90 -8.58
N SER A 203 -6.33 -1.69 -9.73
CA SER A 203 -7.50 -2.50 -10.17
C SER A 203 -7.15 -3.96 -10.41
N ALA A 204 -5.93 -4.25 -10.91
CA ALA A 204 -5.44 -5.62 -11.02
C ALA A 204 -5.29 -6.28 -9.64
N ALA A 205 -4.82 -5.55 -8.64
CA ALA A 205 -4.75 -6.02 -7.25
C ALA A 205 -6.15 -6.29 -6.67
N ASP A 206 -7.12 -5.41 -6.93
CA ASP A 206 -8.52 -5.63 -6.54
C ASP A 206 -9.08 -6.94 -7.08
N ARG A 207 -8.88 -7.18 -8.40
CA ARG A 207 -9.41 -8.39 -9.09
C ARG A 207 -8.73 -9.68 -8.64
N ASN A 208 -7.45 -9.62 -8.34
CA ASN A 208 -6.66 -10.80 -7.98
C ASN A 208 -6.59 -11.07 -6.47
N GLY A 209 -7.09 -10.15 -5.63
CA GLY A 209 -7.08 -10.32 -4.18
C GLY A 209 -5.70 -10.04 -3.56
N ILE A 210 -4.95 -9.11 -4.10
CA ILE A 210 -3.68 -8.70 -3.52
C ILE A 210 -3.88 -7.39 -2.76
N GLY A 211 -3.67 -7.41 -1.44
CA GLY A 211 -3.67 -6.20 -0.62
C GLY A 211 -2.54 -5.24 -1.01
N ILE A 212 -2.69 -3.97 -0.68
CA ILE A 212 -1.69 -2.94 -0.93
C ILE A 212 -1.44 -2.13 0.34
N SER A 213 -0.17 -2.05 0.74
CA SER A 213 0.36 -0.96 1.54
C SER A 213 0.61 0.20 0.58
N PHE A 214 -0.26 1.19 0.59
CA PHE A 214 -0.14 2.30 -0.36
C PHE A 214 0.77 3.37 0.22
N GLU A 215 1.97 3.49 -0.37
CA GLU A 215 2.99 4.41 0.09
C GLU A 215 2.90 5.78 -0.58
N GLY A 216 3.26 6.81 0.19
CA GLY A 216 3.28 8.19 -0.24
C GLY A 216 4.31 8.50 -1.31
N THR A 217 4.08 9.63 -1.94
CA THR A 217 4.98 10.24 -2.91
C THR A 217 6.18 10.86 -2.21
N TRP A 218 7.30 11.01 -2.93
CA TRP A 218 8.48 11.76 -2.51
C TRP A 218 9.15 11.18 -1.25
N SER A 219 9.46 9.89 -1.28
CA SER A 219 10.24 9.22 -0.23
C SER A 219 11.55 9.97 0.07
N TRP A 220 11.96 9.90 1.33
CA TRP A 220 13.18 10.51 1.84
C TRP A 220 13.23 12.05 1.80
N LEU A 221 12.12 12.74 1.58
CA LEU A 221 12.07 14.22 1.44
C LEU A 221 12.73 14.98 2.61
N MET A 222 12.67 14.41 3.82
CA MET A 222 13.25 14.98 5.04
C MET A 222 14.21 14.01 5.74
N ILE A 223 14.95 13.22 4.97
CA ILE A 223 15.81 12.15 5.49
C ILE A 223 16.89 12.68 6.43
N HIS A 224 17.17 11.93 7.48
CA HIS A 224 18.26 12.15 8.44
C HIS A 224 18.32 13.62 8.93
N SER A 225 19.50 14.25 8.87
CA SER A 225 19.74 15.64 9.26
C SER A 225 19.62 16.67 8.13
N THR A 226 19.01 16.27 7.00
CA THR A 226 18.76 17.22 5.91
C THR A 226 17.85 18.38 6.37
N PRO A 227 17.98 19.57 5.78
CA PRO A 227 17.07 20.68 6.02
C PRO A 227 15.62 20.31 5.69
N ILE A 228 14.66 20.95 6.33
CA ILE A 228 13.27 20.91 5.90
C ILE A 228 13.16 21.68 4.57
N PRO A 229 12.59 21.07 3.53
CA PRO A 229 12.34 21.79 2.27
C PRO A 229 11.48 23.05 2.48
N ASN A 230 11.51 23.96 1.53
CA ASN A 230 10.69 25.16 1.62
C ASN A 230 9.18 24.84 1.60
N ASP A 231 8.37 25.80 2.04
CA ASP A 231 6.93 25.62 2.22
C ASP A 231 6.21 25.25 0.89
N ALA A 232 6.69 25.73 -0.25
CA ALA A 232 6.09 25.40 -1.56
C ALA A 232 6.23 23.90 -1.88
N VAL A 233 7.41 23.32 -1.64
CA VAL A 233 7.67 21.89 -1.82
C VAL A 233 6.87 21.06 -0.82
N MET A 234 6.84 21.47 0.46
CA MET A 234 6.10 20.76 1.49
C MET A 234 4.57 20.78 1.23
N ASN A 235 4.04 21.92 0.80
CA ASN A 235 2.63 22.05 0.42
C ASN A 235 2.29 21.22 -0.82
N LEU A 236 3.19 21.14 -1.80
CA LEU A 236 2.99 20.31 -2.98
C LEU A 236 2.95 18.82 -2.59
N TRP A 237 3.94 18.34 -1.81
CA TRP A 237 3.98 16.97 -1.29
C TRP A 237 2.70 16.60 -0.54
N ARG A 238 2.29 17.45 0.40
CA ARG A 238 1.04 17.26 1.17
C ARG A 238 -0.17 17.18 0.27
N THR A 239 -0.31 18.12 -0.68
CA THR A 239 -1.45 18.18 -1.60
C THR A 239 -1.53 16.95 -2.48
N GLU A 240 -0.41 16.55 -3.09
CA GLU A 240 -0.34 15.34 -3.91
C GLU A 240 -0.70 14.08 -3.12
N TRP A 241 -0.17 13.94 -1.90
CA TRP A 241 -0.50 12.79 -1.06
C TRP A 241 -1.99 12.70 -0.73
N LEU A 242 -2.61 13.81 -0.32
CA LEU A 242 -4.04 13.83 0.00
C LEU A 242 -4.92 13.56 -1.25
N GLN A 243 -4.49 14.01 -2.43
CA GLN A 243 -5.15 13.68 -3.70
C GLN A 243 -5.02 12.18 -4.05
N VAL A 244 -3.86 11.59 -3.83
CA VAL A 244 -3.63 10.15 -4.01
C VAL A 244 -4.57 9.34 -3.11
N ILE A 245 -4.69 9.69 -1.83
CA ILE A 245 -5.63 9.04 -0.90
C ILE A 245 -7.07 9.15 -1.42
N LYS A 246 -7.50 10.34 -1.78
CA LYS A 246 -8.85 10.57 -2.31
C LYS A 246 -9.12 9.74 -3.56
N LYS A 247 -8.13 9.61 -4.45
CA LYS A 247 -8.23 8.82 -5.68
C LYS A 247 -8.40 7.32 -5.41
N TYR A 248 -7.64 6.77 -4.46
CA TYR A 248 -7.55 5.32 -4.28
C TYR A 248 -8.32 4.75 -3.07
N ARG A 249 -8.96 5.58 -2.25
CA ARG A 249 -9.66 5.15 -1.04
C ARG A 249 -10.86 4.21 -1.27
N ASN A 250 -11.39 4.14 -2.49
CA ASN A 250 -12.47 3.23 -2.83
C ASN A 250 -11.99 1.82 -3.28
N HIS A 251 -10.69 1.62 -3.49
CA HIS A 251 -10.15 0.31 -3.85
C HIS A 251 -10.08 -0.61 -2.64
N PRO A 252 -10.71 -1.79 -2.66
CA PRO A 252 -10.70 -2.69 -1.51
C PRO A 252 -9.32 -3.30 -1.24
N SER A 253 -8.46 -3.41 -2.26
CA SER A 253 -7.08 -3.87 -2.12
C SER A 253 -6.20 -2.95 -1.29
N VAL A 254 -6.44 -1.63 -1.28
CA VAL A 254 -5.70 -0.71 -0.41
C VAL A 254 -6.06 -0.97 1.04
N LEU A 255 -5.18 -1.65 1.79
CA LEU A 255 -5.44 -2.07 3.16
C LEU A 255 -5.03 -1.01 4.17
N PHE A 256 -3.90 -0.35 3.97
CA PHE A 256 -3.44 0.74 4.82
C PHE A 256 -2.59 1.73 4.04
N TRP A 257 -2.43 2.92 4.61
CA TRP A 257 -1.61 4.00 4.07
C TRP A 257 -0.25 4.00 4.75
N THR A 258 0.82 4.20 3.98
CA THR A 258 2.18 4.42 4.48
C THR A 258 2.61 5.80 4.03
N THR A 259 2.78 6.74 4.98
CA THR A 259 2.92 8.16 4.64
C THR A 259 4.26 8.46 3.97
N ASN A 260 5.33 7.80 4.38
CA ASN A 260 6.67 7.98 3.79
C ASN A 260 7.55 6.74 3.99
N ASN A 261 8.82 6.81 3.55
CA ASN A 261 9.79 5.74 3.68
C ASN A 261 11.12 6.20 4.26
N GLU A 262 11.59 5.49 5.29
CA GLU A 262 12.96 5.56 5.85
C GLU A 262 13.50 6.98 6.09
N MET A 263 12.68 7.89 6.52
CA MET A 263 13.15 9.24 6.82
C MET A 263 14.16 9.28 7.95
N LYS A 264 14.07 8.38 8.93
CA LYS A 264 15.04 8.13 10.00
C LYS A 264 15.55 9.39 10.75
N PHE A 265 14.95 10.56 10.56
CA PHE A 265 15.33 11.78 11.26
C PHE A 265 15.10 11.66 12.77
N TYR A 266 14.12 10.87 13.18
CA TYR A 266 13.81 10.58 14.58
C TYR A 266 14.98 9.89 15.32
N ASP A 267 15.85 9.17 14.61
CA ASP A 267 17.05 8.53 15.18
C ASP A 267 18.35 9.28 14.82
N LEU A 268 18.44 9.85 13.62
CA LEU A 268 19.68 10.28 12.99
C LEU A 268 19.83 11.81 12.83
N ASP A 269 18.80 12.60 13.09
CA ASP A 269 18.94 14.07 13.10
C ASP A 269 19.53 14.53 14.44
N ALA A 270 20.74 15.11 14.41
CA ALA A 270 21.40 15.62 15.60
C ALA A 270 20.66 16.83 16.22
N ASP A 271 19.96 17.62 15.41
CA ASP A 271 19.16 18.77 15.83
C ASP A 271 17.78 18.30 16.29
N LEU A 272 17.55 18.28 17.59
CA LEU A 272 16.32 17.80 18.21
C LEU A 272 15.09 18.65 17.81
N GLU A 273 15.25 19.97 17.73
CA GLU A 273 14.13 20.86 17.40
C GLU A 273 13.74 20.74 15.92
N ARG A 274 14.71 20.58 15.03
CA ARG A 274 14.45 20.26 13.63
C ARG A 274 13.76 18.89 13.49
N ALA A 275 14.22 17.89 14.23
CA ALA A 275 13.60 16.56 14.24
C ALA A 275 12.14 16.61 14.71
N LYS A 276 11.84 17.35 15.79
CA LYS A 276 10.46 17.57 16.26
C LYS A 276 9.61 18.27 15.22
N LYS A 277 10.15 19.30 14.55
CA LYS A 277 9.45 20.04 13.50
C LYS A 277 9.10 19.12 12.31
N LYS A 278 10.04 18.28 11.85
CA LYS A 278 9.80 17.27 10.83
C LYS A 278 8.70 16.29 11.24
N PHE A 279 8.77 15.82 12.49
CA PHE A 279 7.77 14.90 13.04
C PHE A 279 6.36 15.52 13.05
N THR A 280 6.25 16.78 13.48
CA THR A 280 4.99 17.52 13.49
C THR A 280 4.40 17.66 12.08
N ILE A 281 5.22 17.98 11.09
CA ILE A 281 4.78 18.09 9.68
C ILE A 281 4.13 16.78 9.19
N ILE A 282 4.78 15.63 9.45
CA ILE A 282 4.23 14.34 9.02
C ILE A 282 3.01 13.96 9.86
N SER A 283 3.04 14.23 11.16
CA SER A 283 1.89 14.03 12.05
C SER A 283 0.65 14.80 11.56
N ASP A 284 0.82 16.03 11.12
CA ASP A 284 -0.31 16.83 10.62
C ASP A 284 -0.87 16.24 9.33
N VAL A 285 -0.02 15.76 8.42
CA VAL A 285 -0.44 15.03 7.23
C VAL A 285 -1.13 13.70 7.59
N THR A 286 -0.66 13.00 8.62
CA THR A 286 -1.31 11.80 9.16
C THR A 286 -2.73 12.11 9.68
N LYS A 287 -2.89 13.18 10.46
CA LYS A 287 -4.21 13.65 10.93
C LYS A 287 -5.16 14.01 9.77
N GLU A 288 -4.64 14.63 8.72
CA GLU A 288 -5.42 14.95 7.53
C GLU A 288 -5.81 13.70 6.74
N THR A 289 -4.89 12.74 6.62
CA THR A 289 -5.17 11.43 6.04
C THR A 289 -6.34 10.75 6.73
N ARG A 290 -6.39 10.75 8.07
CA ARG A 290 -7.52 10.19 8.84
C ARG A 290 -8.86 10.91 8.58
N LYS A 291 -8.83 12.22 8.29
CA LYS A 291 -10.05 12.97 7.94
C LYS A 291 -10.58 12.56 6.55
N ILE A 292 -9.69 12.33 5.59
CA ILE A 292 -10.06 11.94 4.23
C ILE A 292 -10.44 10.46 4.16
N ASP A 293 -9.73 9.60 4.89
CA ASP A 293 -10.02 8.17 4.98
C ASP A 293 -9.89 7.64 6.42
N PRO A 294 -10.97 7.63 7.19
CA PRO A 294 -11.00 7.06 8.54
C PRO A 294 -11.13 5.53 8.56
N THR A 295 -11.16 4.86 7.39
CA THR A 295 -11.46 3.43 7.28
C THR A 295 -10.21 2.54 7.23
N ARG A 296 -9.04 3.14 7.20
CA ARG A 296 -7.77 2.42 7.08
C ARG A 296 -6.77 2.85 8.14
N PRO A 297 -6.01 1.91 8.72
CA PRO A 297 -4.87 2.26 9.56
C PRO A 297 -3.75 2.92 8.75
N ILE A 298 -2.85 3.60 9.47
CA ILE A 298 -1.74 4.35 8.89
C ILE A 298 -0.42 3.85 9.48
N CYS A 299 0.56 3.58 8.62
CA CYS A 299 1.97 3.48 8.96
C CYS A 299 2.60 4.86 8.75
N PHE A 300 3.15 5.45 9.81
CA PHE A 300 3.66 6.82 9.82
C PHE A 300 4.84 7.01 8.87
N ASP A 301 5.79 6.12 8.94
CA ASP A 301 6.97 6.05 8.08
C ASP A 301 7.44 4.61 8.02
N SER A 302 7.69 4.08 6.83
CA SER A 302 8.22 2.74 6.71
C SER A 302 9.61 2.68 7.32
N ASN A 303 9.83 1.71 8.22
CA ASN A 303 10.96 1.59 9.14
C ASN A 303 10.90 2.54 10.36
N TYR A 304 9.70 2.87 10.85
CA TYR A 304 9.50 3.62 12.09
C TYR A 304 8.71 2.79 13.12
N MET A 305 9.09 2.92 14.37
CA MET A 305 8.38 2.34 15.53
C MET A 305 8.11 3.43 16.57
N HIS A 306 6.91 3.43 17.15
CA HIS A 306 6.46 4.37 18.17
C HIS A 306 7.46 4.52 19.33
N LYS A 307 8.05 3.42 19.79
CA LYS A 307 9.04 3.46 20.87
C LYS A 307 10.31 4.26 20.53
N ASN A 308 10.67 4.38 19.23
CA ASN A 308 11.78 5.24 18.82
C ASN A 308 11.43 6.72 19.03
N GLY A 309 10.20 7.11 18.70
CA GLY A 309 9.66 8.43 19.00
C GLY A 309 9.65 8.73 20.51
N LEU A 310 9.10 7.80 21.31
CA LEU A 310 9.09 7.92 22.79
C LEU A 310 10.50 8.08 23.36
N ARG A 311 11.43 7.26 22.93
CA ARG A 311 12.84 7.34 23.38
C ARG A 311 13.49 8.67 23.01
N ARG A 312 13.20 9.19 21.82
CA ARG A 312 13.86 10.38 21.28
C ARG A 312 13.26 11.67 21.76
N PHE A 313 11.94 11.77 21.82
CA PHE A 313 11.21 13.02 22.03
C PHE A 313 10.51 13.10 23.39
N GLY A 314 10.36 11.98 24.08
CA GLY A 314 9.66 11.89 25.36
C GLY A 314 8.13 11.80 25.20
N ALA A 315 7.47 11.33 26.26
CA ALA A 315 6.02 11.08 26.26
C ALA A 315 5.18 12.36 26.05
N ASP A 316 5.62 13.49 26.61
CA ASP A 316 4.91 14.76 26.51
C ASP A 316 4.77 15.20 25.05
N PHE A 317 5.87 15.20 24.28
CA PHE A 317 5.82 15.52 22.86
C PHE A 317 4.99 14.51 22.10
N MET A 318 5.20 13.20 22.32
CA MET A 318 4.52 12.13 21.61
C MET A 318 3.00 12.14 21.86
N SER A 319 2.54 12.66 23.00
CA SER A 319 1.10 12.83 23.27
C SER A 319 0.41 13.89 22.40
N THR A 320 1.16 14.79 21.78
CA THR A 320 0.65 15.90 20.95
C THR A 320 0.56 15.57 19.45
N VAL A 321 1.16 14.47 19.04
CA VAL A 321 1.34 14.07 17.64
C VAL A 321 0.58 12.78 17.32
N ASP A 322 0.28 12.59 16.04
CA ASP A 322 -0.25 11.33 15.49
C ASP A 322 0.87 10.65 14.69
N ASP A 323 1.35 9.54 15.18
CA ASP A 323 2.39 8.74 14.56
C ASP A 323 1.88 7.41 13.98
N GLY A 324 0.62 7.40 13.59
CA GLY A 324 -0.02 6.26 12.93
C GLY A 324 -0.42 5.14 13.89
N ASP A 325 -0.71 3.98 13.32
CA ASP A 325 -1.27 2.81 14.01
C ASP A 325 -0.36 1.59 13.95
N ILE A 326 0.54 1.54 12.96
CA ILE A 326 1.36 0.38 12.61
C ILE A 326 2.83 0.75 12.78
N ASP A 327 3.55 -0.08 13.52
CA ASP A 327 5.01 -0.03 13.62
C ASP A 327 5.64 -0.87 12.51
N ASP A 328 6.73 -0.36 11.92
CA ASP A 328 7.47 -1.02 10.85
C ASP A 328 8.97 -1.08 11.14
N ASN A 329 9.58 -2.23 10.86
CA ASN A 329 11.02 -2.41 10.98
C ASN A 329 11.56 -3.17 9.77
N HIS A 330 12.48 -2.55 9.04
CA HIS A 330 13.14 -3.18 7.91
C HIS A 330 14.11 -4.27 8.37
N ALA A 331 13.89 -5.51 7.93
CA ALA A 331 14.61 -6.69 8.38
C ALA A 331 15.65 -7.15 7.35
N TYR A 332 16.66 -6.33 7.12
CA TYR A 332 17.83 -6.67 6.29
C TYR A 332 18.90 -7.38 7.11
N TYR A 333 18.57 -8.56 7.59
CA TYR A 333 19.46 -9.31 8.47
C TYR A 333 20.30 -10.34 7.71
N ASN A 334 21.54 -10.46 8.10
CA ASN A 334 22.32 -11.64 7.77
C ASN A 334 21.66 -12.87 8.39
N TRP A 335 21.44 -13.88 7.57
CA TRP A 335 20.81 -15.11 8.03
C TRP A 335 21.51 -15.69 9.27
N TYR A 336 22.84 -15.74 9.27
CA TYR A 336 23.62 -16.35 10.35
C TYR A 336 23.67 -15.49 11.62
N ASP A 337 23.98 -14.20 11.50
CA ASP A 337 24.29 -13.35 12.67
C ASP A 337 23.04 -12.87 13.39
N HIS A 338 21.97 -12.56 12.67
CA HIS A 338 20.85 -11.84 13.24
C HIS A 338 19.56 -12.67 13.26
N THR A 339 19.36 -13.57 12.30
CA THR A 339 18.08 -14.26 12.13
C THR A 339 18.00 -15.49 13.00
N VAL A 340 18.93 -16.43 12.87
CA VAL A 340 18.85 -17.71 13.55
C VAL A 340 19.04 -17.54 15.07
N PHE A 341 20.07 -16.83 15.50
CA PHE A 341 20.40 -16.76 16.92
C PHE A 341 19.63 -15.68 17.68
N LYS A 342 19.47 -14.48 17.12
CA LYS A 342 18.75 -13.40 17.80
C LYS A 342 17.25 -13.62 17.84
N PHE A 343 16.66 -14.16 16.80
CA PHE A 343 15.23 -14.47 16.80
C PHE A 343 14.88 -15.65 17.72
N PHE A 344 15.66 -16.71 17.75
CA PHE A 344 15.43 -17.81 18.66
C PHE A 344 15.52 -17.41 20.14
N ASN A 345 16.35 -16.42 20.45
CA ASN A 345 16.47 -15.87 21.80
C ASN A 345 15.39 -14.85 22.16
N GLY A 346 14.45 -14.58 21.27
CA GLY A 346 13.36 -13.64 21.50
C GLY A 346 13.79 -12.15 21.52
N GLU A 347 15.00 -11.82 21.09
CA GLU A 347 15.50 -10.45 21.10
C GLU A 347 14.80 -9.53 20.10
N PHE A 348 14.45 -10.04 18.91
CA PHE A 348 13.60 -9.31 17.95
C PHE A 348 12.31 -8.84 18.63
N GLN A 349 11.71 -9.73 19.38
CA GLN A 349 10.46 -9.50 20.07
C GLN A 349 10.58 -8.51 21.22
N LYS A 350 11.66 -8.57 22.01
CA LYS A 350 11.90 -7.64 23.12
C LYS A 350 12.36 -6.27 22.63
N SER A 351 13.10 -6.26 21.52
CA SER A 351 13.71 -5.03 20.99
C SER A 351 12.77 -4.16 20.19
N PHE A 352 11.78 -4.72 19.51
CA PHE A 352 11.04 -4.00 18.47
C PHE A 352 9.56 -3.79 18.79
N LYS A 353 8.86 -4.70 19.47
CA LYS A 353 7.42 -4.54 19.68
C LYS A 353 7.08 -3.38 20.62
N THR A 354 6.18 -2.51 20.18
CA THR A 354 5.46 -1.56 21.04
C THR A 354 4.15 -2.21 21.51
N GLU A 355 3.84 -2.14 22.80
CA GLU A 355 2.58 -2.65 23.31
C GLU A 355 1.40 -1.94 22.64
N GLY A 356 0.39 -2.71 22.25
CA GLY A 356 -0.82 -2.18 21.65
C GLY A 356 -0.71 -1.76 20.19
N ARG A 357 0.42 -2.05 19.50
CA ARG A 357 0.61 -1.72 18.08
C ARG A 357 1.05 -2.94 17.28
N PRO A 358 0.45 -3.21 16.12
CA PRO A 358 0.97 -4.22 15.20
C PRO A 358 2.40 -3.86 14.74
N LEU A 359 3.30 -4.84 14.75
CA LEU A 359 4.63 -4.73 14.18
C LEU A 359 4.67 -5.50 12.86
N ILE A 360 5.12 -4.86 11.80
CA ILE A 360 5.37 -5.48 10.49
C ILE A 360 6.81 -5.24 10.05
N SER A 361 7.25 -5.96 9.01
CA SER A 361 8.43 -5.60 8.24
C SER A 361 8.00 -5.39 6.79
N GLN A 362 8.02 -4.16 6.31
CA GLN A 362 7.71 -3.85 4.91
C GLN A 362 8.90 -4.07 3.98
N GLU A 363 10.08 -4.30 4.55
CA GLU A 363 11.27 -4.67 3.78
C GLU A 363 12.09 -5.73 4.52
N MET A 364 12.28 -6.87 3.87
CA MET A 364 13.24 -7.89 4.25
C MET A 364 13.87 -8.47 3.00
N SER A 365 15.16 -8.70 3.00
CA SER A 365 15.86 -9.31 1.87
C SER A 365 17.18 -9.91 2.29
N THR A 366 17.67 -10.82 1.46
CA THR A 366 19.00 -11.45 1.60
C THR A 366 19.85 -11.32 0.35
N GLY A 367 19.37 -10.71 -0.71
CA GLY A 367 20.09 -10.48 -1.94
C GLY A 367 19.17 -10.15 -3.11
N TYR A 368 19.77 -9.62 -4.18
CA TYR A 368 19.04 -9.10 -5.34
C TYR A 368 19.67 -9.62 -6.64
N PRO A 369 19.08 -10.63 -7.29
CA PRO A 369 19.50 -11.05 -8.62
C PRO A 369 19.09 -10.03 -9.69
N ASN A 370 19.87 -9.95 -10.73
CA ASN A 370 19.53 -9.23 -11.95
C ASN A 370 18.41 -9.97 -12.70
N ASN A 371 17.42 -9.25 -13.21
CA ASN A 371 16.24 -9.81 -13.87
C ASN A 371 16.50 -10.45 -15.24
N GLU A 372 17.67 -10.23 -15.85
CA GLU A 372 18.03 -10.82 -17.12
C GLU A 372 19.00 -11.99 -16.96
N THR A 373 20.00 -11.81 -16.11
CA THR A 373 21.15 -12.71 -16.02
C THR A 373 21.14 -13.60 -14.78
N GLY A 374 20.41 -13.22 -13.72
CA GLY A 374 20.42 -13.91 -12.42
C GLY A 374 21.64 -13.61 -11.55
N HIS A 375 22.60 -12.85 -12.03
CA HIS A 375 23.78 -12.45 -11.23
C HIS A 375 23.39 -11.45 -10.13
N PRO A 376 24.17 -11.35 -9.03
CA PRO A 376 23.96 -10.31 -8.03
C PRO A 376 24.04 -8.92 -8.66
N THR A 377 23.11 -8.04 -8.32
CA THR A 377 23.14 -6.66 -8.79
C THR A 377 24.25 -5.87 -8.09
N ARG A 378 24.91 -4.98 -8.83
CA ARG A 378 26.05 -4.19 -8.33
C ARG A 378 25.70 -3.25 -7.19
N SER A 379 24.50 -2.66 -7.22
CA SER A 379 24.12 -1.57 -6.35
C SER A 379 24.01 -1.97 -4.89
N TYR A 380 23.76 -3.25 -4.60
CA TYR A 380 23.53 -3.75 -3.24
C TYR A 380 24.54 -4.80 -2.78
N GLN A 381 25.64 -4.96 -3.48
CA GLN A 381 26.67 -5.95 -3.17
C GLN A 381 27.20 -5.88 -1.74
N LEU A 382 27.35 -4.67 -1.21
CA LEU A 382 27.99 -4.45 0.08
C LEU A 382 27.03 -4.51 1.27
N ILE A 383 25.72 -4.36 1.02
CA ILE A 383 24.76 -4.13 2.12
C ILE A 383 23.88 -5.36 2.37
N HIS A 384 23.41 -6.05 1.33
CA HIS A 384 22.33 -7.03 1.46
C HIS A 384 22.58 -8.34 0.68
N GLN A 385 23.82 -8.68 0.40
CA GLN A 385 24.17 -9.88 -0.39
C GLN A 385 24.59 -11.04 0.53
N ASN A 386 23.63 -11.60 1.25
CA ASN A 386 23.90 -12.73 2.17
C ASN A 386 24.47 -13.98 1.52
N PRO A 387 24.21 -14.32 0.24
CA PRO A 387 24.87 -15.43 -0.40
C PRO A 387 26.40 -15.35 -0.32
N PHE A 388 26.98 -14.16 -0.40
CA PHE A 388 28.44 -13.98 -0.26
C PHE A 388 28.96 -14.43 1.12
N THR A 389 28.22 -14.21 2.20
CA THR A 389 28.65 -14.61 3.55
C THR A 389 28.66 -16.13 3.72
N LEU A 390 27.87 -16.87 2.97
CA LEU A 390 27.79 -18.33 3.04
C LEU A 390 28.75 -19.04 2.09
N ILE A 391 28.85 -18.59 0.85
CA ILE A 391 29.61 -19.29 -0.21
C ILE A 391 30.78 -18.49 -0.77
N GLY A 392 31.09 -17.34 -0.16
CA GLY A 392 32.20 -16.48 -0.57
C GLY A 392 32.09 -16.02 -2.02
N TYR A 393 33.24 -15.96 -2.70
CA TYR A 393 33.31 -15.47 -4.07
C TYR A 393 32.54 -16.29 -5.11
N LYS A 394 32.10 -17.50 -4.77
CA LYS A 394 31.18 -18.28 -5.65
C LYS A 394 29.85 -17.55 -5.88
N ALA A 395 29.44 -16.68 -4.97
CA ALA A 395 28.27 -15.83 -5.16
C ALA A 395 28.39 -14.89 -6.37
N TYR A 396 29.60 -14.64 -6.85
CA TYR A 396 29.92 -13.78 -7.99
C TYR A 396 30.45 -14.55 -9.19
N ASP A 397 30.18 -15.84 -9.26
CA ASP A 397 30.53 -16.65 -10.44
C ASP A 397 29.60 -16.30 -11.61
N PHE A 398 30.05 -15.40 -12.48
CA PHE A 398 29.27 -14.95 -13.63
C PHE A 398 29.07 -16.01 -14.71
N ALA A 399 29.82 -17.10 -14.68
CA ALA A 399 29.61 -18.24 -15.57
C ALA A 399 28.47 -19.15 -15.04
N ASN A 400 28.21 -19.12 -13.73
CA ASN A 400 27.19 -19.95 -13.10
C ASN A 400 26.41 -19.18 -12.04
N PRO A 401 25.38 -18.42 -12.41
CA PRO A 401 24.56 -17.65 -11.48
C PRO A 401 23.76 -18.51 -10.49
N ASP A 402 23.65 -19.81 -10.73
CA ASP A 402 22.90 -20.74 -9.88
C ASP A 402 23.46 -20.82 -8.46
N TYR A 403 24.77 -20.63 -8.29
CA TYR A 403 25.35 -20.51 -6.95
C TYR A 403 24.73 -19.38 -6.14
N PHE A 404 24.58 -18.20 -6.74
CA PHE A 404 23.93 -17.07 -6.08
C PHE A 404 22.43 -17.31 -5.89
N LEU A 405 21.73 -17.71 -6.96
CA LEU A 405 20.28 -17.86 -6.97
C LEU A 405 19.79 -18.89 -5.95
N ASN A 406 20.45 -20.05 -5.88
CA ASN A 406 20.06 -21.10 -4.93
C ASN A 406 20.38 -20.72 -3.49
N THR A 407 21.51 -20.05 -3.25
CA THR A 407 21.87 -19.59 -1.90
C THR A 407 20.96 -18.47 -1.44
N GLN A 408 20.62 -17.52 -2.33
CA GLN A 408 19.68 -16.46 -2.06
C GLN A 408 18.27 -17.01 -1.76
N ALA A 409 17.83 -18.00 -2.52
CA ALA A 409 16.56 -18.70 -2.28
C ALA A 409 16.51 -19.35 -0.89
N PHE A 410 17.57 -20.06 -0.51
CA PHE A 410 17.70 -20.67 0.81
C PHE A 410 17.66 -19.63 1.92
N THR A 411 18.54 -18.63 1.86
CA THR A 411 18.63 -17.60 2.92
C THR A 411 17.34 -16.78 3.06
N THR A 412 16.68 -16.45 1.95
CA THR A 412 15.41 -15.70 1.96
C THR A 412 14.27 -16.53 2.54
N GLY A 413 14.17 -17.79 2.15
CA GLY A 413 13.18 -18.72 2.70
C GLY A 413 13.33 -18.90 4.21
N GLU A 414 14.55 -19.18 4.69
CA GLU A 414 14.84 -19.33 6.12
C GLU A 414 14.55 -18.05 6.92
N LEU A 415 14.90 -16.89 6.37
CA LEU A 415 14.57 -15.61 7.00
C LEU A 415 13.05 -15.44 7.14
N ALA A 416 12.31 -15.69 6.07
CA ALA A 416 10.86 -15.58 6.08
C ALA A 416 10.20 -16.54 7.07
N GLU A 417 10.63 -17.80 7.11
CA GLU A 417 10.13 -18.80 8.06
C GLU A 417 10.45 -18.42 9.50
N THR A 418 11.65 -17.91 9.77
CA THR A 418 12.05 -17.46 11.10
C THR A 418 11.19 -16.29 11.57
N LEU A 419 10.95 -15.30 10.73
CA LEU A 419 10.08 -14.17 11.04
C LEU A 419 8.63 -14.61 11.28
N ARG A 420 8.15 -15.64 10.59
CA ARG A 420 6.81 -16.21 10.82
C ARG A 420 6.71 -16.98 12.12
N ARG A 421 7.73 -17.70 12.53
CA ARG A 421 7.75 -18.42 13.84
C ARG A 421 7.63 -17.45 15.01
N THR A 422 7.95 -16.17 14.80
CA THR A 422 7.79 -15.11 15.80
C THR A 422 6.43 -14.41 15.72
N ASN A 423 5.44 -15.04 15.08
CA ASN A 423 4.13 -14.45 14.73
C ASN A 423 3.31 -13.95 15.93
N GLU A 424 3.57 -14.39 17.14
CA GLU A 424 2.93 -13.87 18.35
C GLU A 424 3.24 -12.37 18.58
N LYS A 425 4.24 -11.83 17.89
CA LYS A 425 4.76 -10.49 18.10
C LYS A 425 4.94 -9.66 16.82
N ALA A 426 4.94 -10.31 15.66
CA ALA A 426 4.92 -9.65 14.35
C ALA A 426 3.61 -9.95 13.63
N SER A 427 3.11 -8.97 12.89
CA SER A 427 1.86 -9.09 12.12
C SER A 427 2.11 -9.29 10.63
N GLY A 428 3.36 -9.40 10.20
CA GLY A 428 3.68 -9.75 8.83
C GLY A 428 5.02 -9.27 8.31
N ILE A 429 5.34 -9.73 7.11
CA ILE A 429 6.56 -9.40 6.38
C ILE A 429 6.25 -9.16 4.90
N MET A 430 7.06 -8.32 4.26
CA MET A 430 7.10 -8.14 2.81
C MET A 430 8.54 -8.25 2.32
N HIS A 431 8.78 -9.16 1.40
CA HIS A 431 10.11 -9.28 0.79
C HIS A 431 10.39 -8.09 -0.14
N PHE A 432 11.57 -7.51 -0.04
CA PHE A 432 12.08 -6.49 -0.95
C PHE A 432 13.17 -7.12 -1.85
N ALA A 433 12.99 -7.25 -3.16
CA ALA A 433 11.87 -6.81 -3.95
C ALA A 433 11.30 -7.97 -4.77
N TYR A 434 9.99 -8.09 -4.82
CA TYR A 434 9.32 -9.21 -5.46
C TYR A 434 9.68 -9.37 -6.94
N MET A 435 9.84 -8.26 -7.68
CA MET A 435 10.25 -8.31 -9.08
C MET A 435 11.59 -9.05 -9.30
N THR A 436 12.46 -9.08 -8.30
CA THR A 436 13.77 -9.77 -8.40
C THR A 436 13.66 -11.29 -8.27
N TRP A 437 12.47 -11.83 -8.04
CA TRP A 437 12.24 -13.28 -8.05
C TRP A 437 12.07 -13.84 -9.46
N PHE A 438 12.13 -12.98 -10.48
CA PHE A 438 11.82 -13.37 -11.86
C PHE A 438 12.87 -12.89 -12.84
N ARG A 439 13.15 -13.75 -13.81
CA ARG A 439 13.79 -13.36 -15.06
C ARG A 439 12.75 -12.72 -15.96
N GLN A 440 13.16 -11.76 -16.79
CA GLN A 440 12.30 -11.05 -17.75
C GLN A 440 11.02 -10.46 -17.13
N CYS A 441 11.15 -9.85 -15.95
CA CYS A 441 10.02 -9.38 -15.17
C CYS A 441 9.17 -8.29 -15.86
N TYR A 442 9.59 -7.74 -17.00
CA TYR A 442 8.82 -6.77 -17.80
C TYR A 442 8.10 -7.39 -19.00
N ASP A 443 8.18 -8.71 -19.16
CA ASP A 443 7.55 -9.46 -20.26
C ASP A 443 6.53 -10.46 -19.70
N ALA A 444 5.23 -10.13 -19.86
CA ALA A 444 4.14 -10.95 -19.31
C ALA A 444 4.11 -12.39 -19.87
N GLU A 445 4.66 -12.61 -21.07
CA GLU A 445 4.63 -13.92 -21.76
C GLU A 445 5.85 -14.77 -21.41
N ASN A 446 7.01 -14.12 -21.19
CA ASN A 446 8.28 -14.82 -21.00
C ASN A 446 8.84 -14.70 -19.57
N ILE A 447 8.05 -14.23 -18.62
CA ILE A 447 8.45 -14.14 -17.22
C ILE A 447 8.72 -15.54 -16.64
N GLU A 448 9.93 -15.74 -16.09
CA GLU A 448 10.38 -17.00 -15.50
C GLU A 448 10.74 -16.83 -14.03
N PRO A 449 10.21 -17.68 -13.12
CA PRO A 449 10.54 -17.59 -11.71
C PRO A 449 11.94 -18.13 -11.41
N TYR A 450 12.70 -17.40 -10.60
CA TYR A 450 13.93 -17.86 -9.96
C TYR A 450 13.64 -18.80 -8.78
N PRO A 451 14.66 -19.56 -8.29
CA PRO A 451 14.50 -20.45 -7.14
C PRO A 451 13.87 -19.77 -5.89
N THR A 452 14.10 -18.47 -5.71
CA THR A 452 13.53 -17.69 -4.60
C THR A 452 12.00 -17.67 -4.60
N TYR A 453 11.36 -17.63 -5.78
CA TYR A 453 9.90 -17.70 -5.87
C TYR A 453 9.36 -18.97 -5.20
N PHE A 454 9.96 -20.12 -5.49
CA PHE A 454 9.52 -21.41 -4.94
C PHE A 454 9.85 -21.55 -3.44
N ALA A 455 11.01 -21.06 -3.01
CA ALA A 455 11.38 -21.05 -1.59
C ALA A 455 10.40 -20.17 -0.79
N MET A 456 10.08 -18.99 -1.29
CA MET A 456 9.13 -18.08 -0.66
C MET A 456 7.68 -18.58 -0.74
N LYS A 457 7.27 -19.20 -1.84
CA LYS A 457 5.95 -19.86 -1.94
C LYS A 457 5.76 -20.88 -0.82
N ARG A 458 6.81 -21.68 -0.52
CA ARG A 458 6.81 -22.63 0.60
C ARG A 458 6.78 -21.90 1.95
N ALA A 459 7.66 -20.94 2.16
CA ALA A 459 7.74 -20.17 3.40
C ALA A 459 6.46 -19.37 3.71
N MET A 460 5.70 -18.99 2.67
CA MET A 460 4.46 -18.23 2.76
C MET A 460 3.19 -19.11 2.73
N GLN A 461 3.30 -20.43 2.82
CA GLN A 461 2.11 -21.30 2.87
C GLN A 461 1.17 -20.88 4.01
N PRO A 462 -0.16 -20.97 3.82
CA PRO A 462 -1.09 -20.86 4.93
C PRO A 462 -0.69 -21.88 6.01
N ALA A 463 -0.77 -21.49 7.28
CA ALA A 463 -0.63 -22.47 8.37
C ALA A 463 -1.73 -23.51 8.20
N LEU A 464 -1.34 -24.78 8.26
CA LEU A 464 -2.28 -25.92 8.29
C LEU A 464 -2.95 -25.99 9.66
#